data_19d524b54f07f01819128967050793cf
#
_entry.id   19d524b54f07f01819128967050793cf
#
_cell.length_a   1.000
_cell.length_b   1.000
_cell.length_c   1.000
_cell.angle_alpha   90.00
_cell.angle_beta   90.00
_cell.angle_gamma   90.00
#
_symmetry.space_group_name_H-M   'P 1'
#
loop_
_entity.id
_entity.type
_entity.pdbx_description
1 polymer ?
#
loop_
_entity_poly.entity_id
_entity_poly.type
_entity_poly.pdbx_seq_one_letter_code
_entity_poly.pdbx_strand_id
1 'polypeptide(L)'
;MTKLARIDAYYADSYEECEEPTADEVNAYLQDGNTLIISAVRNNRVTIEQRKEKIKWLIQLGADVNKRDCSRRYFPALSHAVQMKDYEMFMFLLLECKANPNVGSRNPFDAGKVRQKNEGNMPLMIAAWEGKKDFVIALCEDERTSINQQDANGFTALMKACMNGHFENNKEKHTWDIRKILIDAGADQKIVDIDGKTAADWVSEYHESGPTRKQFNRGNNTNSQKRGNRRW
;
A
#
# COMPACT_ATOMS: atom_id res chain seq x y z
N MET A 1 20.49 15.51 -20.85
CA MET A 1 19.80 15.43 -19.54
C MET A 1 18.85 14.24 -19.54
N THR A 2 18.75 13.52 -18.42
CA THR A 2 17.69 12.52 -18.27
C THR A 2 16.34 13.22 -18.16
N LYS A 3 15.23 12.57 -18.58
CA LYS A 3 13.86 13.11 -18.45
C LYS A 3 13.56 13.60 -17.03
N LEU A 4 14.02 12.85 -16.01
CA LEU A 4 13.87 13.20 -14.60
C LEU A 4 14.59 14.49 -14.23
N ALA A 5 15.85 14.64 -14.65
CA ALA A 5 16.62 15.87 -14.39
C ALA A 5 15.96 17.11 -15.00
N ARG A 6 15.26 16.95 -16.14
CA ARG A 6 14.48 18.02 -16.78
C ARG A 6 13.26 18.40 -15.95
N ILE A 7 12.51 17.42 -15.42
CA ILE A 7 11.33 17.66 -14.58
C ILE A 7 11.73 18.28 -13.24
N ASP A 8 12.80 17.80 -12.61
CA ASP A 8 13.30 18.39 -11.36
C ASP A 8 13.85 19.80 -11.56
N ALA A 9 14.47 20.07 -12.70
CA ALA A 9 14.97 21.39 -13.06
C ALA A 9 13.83 22.37 -13.37
N TYR A 10 12.78 21.93 -14.07
CA TYR A 10 11.57 22.71 -14.32
C TYR A 10 10.85 23.07 -13.02
N TYR A 11 10.76 22.14 -12.07
CA TYR A 11 10.17 22.38 -10.75
C TYR A 11 10.97 23.40 -9.92
N ALA A 12 12.30 23.46 -10.11
CA ALA A 12 13.18 24.38 -9.35
C ALA A 12 13.28 25.81 -9.95
N ASP A 13 12.43 26.16 -10.92
CA ASP A 13 12.49 27.44 -11.67
C ASP A 13 13.87 27.74 -12.27
N SER A 14 14.71 26.71 -12.43
CA SER A 14 16.09 26.88 -12.91
C SER A 14 16.22 26.82 -14.44
N TYR A 15 15.09 26.78 -15.16
CA TYR A 15 15.09 26.66 -16.61
C TYR A 15 14.03 27.58 -17.27
N GLU A 16 14.49 28.71 -17.75
CA GLU A 16 13.68 29.65 -18.56
C GLU A 16 13.35 29.13 -19.97
N GLU A 17 13.96 28.00 -20.42
CA GLU A 17 13.85 27.49 -21.80
C GLU A 17 13.35 26.03 -21.90
N CYS A 18 12.83 25.42 -20.83
CA CYS A 18 12.29 24.05 -20.91
C CYS A 18 10.80 24.03 -21.23
N GLU A 19 10.41 23.27 -22.25
CA GLU A 19 9.02 22.96 -22.51
C GLU A 19 8.40 22.24 -21.29
N GLU A 20 7.13 22.56 -21.01
CA GLU A 20 6.36 21.96 -19.95
C GLU A 20 6.34 20.41 -20.11
N PRO A 21 6.57 19.64 -19.03
CA PRO A 21 6.54 18.17 -19.12
C PRO A 21 5.16 17.67 -19.54
N THR A 22 5.11 16.71 -20.44
CA THR A 22 3.86 16.09 -20.87
C THR A 22 3.29 15.14 -19.81
N ALA A 23 1.99 14.83 -19.88
CA ALA A 23 1.32 13.87 -18.99
C ALA A 23 1.99 12.48 -19.03
N ASP A 24 2.51 12.06 -20.17
CA ASP A 24 3.24 10.78 -20.30
C ASP A 24 4.59 10.82 -19.57
N GLU A 25 5.27 11.96 -19.60
CA GLU A 25 6.55 12.13 -18.91
C GLU A 25 6.39 12.14 -17.40
N VAL A 26 5.37 12.86 -16.88
CA VAL A 26 5.11 12.90 -15.42
C VAL A 26 4.57 11.57 -14.88
N ASN A 27 3.99 10.73 -15.76
CA ASN A 27 3.55 9.39 -15.40
C ASN A 27 4.59 8.29 -15.69
N ALA A 28 5.78 8.62 -16.19
CA ALA A 28 6.83 7.64 -16.43
C ALA A 28 7.37 7.06 -15.11
N TYR A 29 7.89 5.84 -15.19
CA TYR A 29 8.60 5.24 -14.06
C TYR A 29 10.05 5.71 -14.01
N LEU A 30 10.52 5.97 -12.80
CA LEU A 30 11.92 6.26 -12.52
C LEU A 30 12.76 4.97 -12.58
N GLN A 31 14.09 5.11 -12.55
CA GLN A 31 15.02 3.95 -12.57
C GLN A 31 14.81 3.00 -11.39
N ASP A 32 14.36 3.52 -10.24
CA ASP A 32 14.04 2.74 -9.04
C ASP A 32 12.62 2.12 -9.08
N GLY A 33 11.88 2.32 -10.16
CA GLY A 33 10.53 1.82 -10.38
C GLY A 33 9.43 2.64 -9.68
N ASN A 34 9.75 3.75 -9.03
CA ASN A 34 8.76 4.65 -8.46
C ASN A 34 8.15 5.56 -9.54
N THR A 35 6.95 6.08 -9.29
CA THR A 35 6.43 7.25 -10.00
C THR A 35 6.99 8.53 -9.38
N LEU A 36 6.89 9.66 -10.07
CA LEU A 36 7.32 10.96 -9.52
C LEU A 36 6.57 11.32 -8.23
N ILE A 37 5.25 11.04 -8.17
CA ILE A 37 4.45 11.24 -6.95
C ILE A 37 4.97 10.38 -5.80
N ILE A 38 5.21 9.09 -6.04
CA ILE A 38 5.74 8.18 -5.00
C ILE A 38 7.13 8.61 -4.55
N SER A 39 7.98 9.06 -5.46
CA SER A 39 9.29 9.61 -5.14
C SER A 39 9.16 10.86 -4.25
N ALA A 40 8.23 11.77 -4.56
CA ALA A 40 7.95 12.94 -3.73
C ALA A 40 7.41 12.56 -2.34
N VAL A 41 6.49 11.60 -2.24
CA VAL A 41 5.97 11.08 -0.96
C VAL A 41 7.10 10.52 -0.09
N ARG A 42 8.06 9.81 -0.69
CA ARG A 42 9.17 9.15 0.01
C ARG A 42 10.35 10.06 0.32
N ASN A 43 10.38 11.25 -0.22
CA ASN A 43 11.51 12.18 -0.03
C ASN A 43 11.48 12.85 1.35
N ASN A 44 12.16 12.24 2.31
CA ASN A 44 12.29 12.77 3.68
C ASN A 44 13.41 13.82 3.84
N ARG A 45 14.08 14.24 2.74
CA ARG A 45 15.14 15.25 2.76
C ARG A 45 14.61 16.68 2.68
N VAL A 46 13.35 16.84 2.34
CA VAL A 46 12.66 18.13 2.20
C VAL A 46 11.47 18.19 3.16
N THR A 47 10.95 19.39 3.41
CA THR A 47 9.80 19.57 4.31
C THR A 47 8.53 18.94 3.77
N ILE A 48 7.55 18.75 4.63
CA ILE A 48 6.25 18.18 4.21
C ILE A 48 5.54 19.15 3.25
N GLU A 49 5.65 20.45 3.46
CA GLU A 49 5.07 21.49 2.61
C GLU A 49 5.65 21.41 1.20
N GLN A 50 6.98 21.33 1.07
CA GLN A 50 7.65 21.19 -0.22
C GLN A 50 7.24 19.91 -0.95
N ARG A 51 7.05 18.81 -0.22
CA ARG A 51 6.53 17.55 -0.81
C ARG A 51 5.09 17.72 -1.31
N LYS A 52 4.22 18.36 -0.52
CA LYS A 52 2.83 18.63 -0.89
C LYS A 52 2.74 19.53 -2.12
N GLU A 53 3.50 20.61 -2.15
CA GLU A 53 3.56 21.52 -3.30
C GLU A 53 4.01 20.80 -4.57
N LYS A 54 5.09 20.02 -4.49
CA LYS A 54 5.58 19.22 -5.62
C LYS A 54 4.52 18.23 -6.11
N ILE A 55 3.80 17.57 -5.22
CA ILE A 55 2.73 16.62 -5.58
C ILE A 55 1.57 17.35 -6.25
N LYS A 56 1.13 18.50 -5.71
CA LYS A 56 0.07 19.32 -6.33
C LYS A 56 0.45 19.75 -7.74
N TRP A 57 1.67 20.23 -7.92
CA TRP A 57 2.19 20.60 -9.22
C TRP A 57 2.23 19.42 -10.20
N LEU A 58 2.72 18.25 -9.78
CA LEU A 58 2.71 17.04 -10.62
C LEU A 58 1.31 16.63 -11.05
N ILE A 59 0.32 16.74 -10.14
CA ILE A 59 -1.09 16.45 -10.45
C ILE A 59 -1.64 17.47 -11.47
N GLN A 60 -1.29 18.74 -11.36
CA GLN A 60 -1.68 19.77 -12.35
C GLN A 60 -1.13 19.47 -13.74
N LEU A 61 0.06 18.85 -13.83
CA LEU A 61 0.66 18.36 -15.07
C LEU A 61 0.08 17.02 -15.56
N GLY A 62 -0.94 16.47 -14.88
CA GLY A 62 -1.60 15.24 -15.27
C GLY A 62 -1.00 13.96 -14.69
N ALA A 63 -0.21 14.04 -13.60
CA ALA A 63 0.26 12.84 -12.90
C ALA A 63 -0.90 12.11 -12.22
N ASP A 64 -0.96 10.78 -12.41
CA ASP A 64 -1.94 9.93 -11.74
C ASP A 64 -1.49 9.59 -10.31
N VAL A 65 -2.19 10.16 -9.32
CA VAL A 65 -1.96 9.91 -7.89
C VAL A 65 -2.16 8.45 -7.50
N ASN A 66 -2.95 7.70 -8.28
CA ASN A 66 -3.28 6.29 -8.03
C ASN A 66 -2.34 5.33 -8.76
N LYS A 67 -1.40 5.85 -9.55
CA LYS A 67 -0.45 5.01 -10.26
C LYS A 67 0.47 4.30 -9.27
N ARG A 68 0.59 2.98 -9.43
CA ARG A 68 1.43 2.12 -8.60
C ARG A 68 2.90 2.23 -9.01
N ASP A 69 3.81 1.94 -8.09
CA ASP A 69 5.21 1.72 -8.43
C ASP A 69 5.40 0.41 -9.22
N CYS A 70 6.61 0.21 -9.76
CA CYS A 70 7.04 -1.06 -10.38
C CYS A 70 7.89 -1.90 -9.42
N SER A 71 7.89 -1.60 -8.11
CA SER A 71 8.60 -2.39 -7.11
C SER A 71 7.90 -3.75 -6.90
N ARG A 72 8.52 -4.63 -6.11
CA ARG A 72 7.93 -5.94 -5.80
C ARG A 72 6.54 -5.89 -5.15
N ARG A 73 6.13 -4.75 -4.63
CA ARG A 73 4.87 -4.57 -3.89
C ARG A 73 3.80 -3.87 -4.70
N TYR A 74 4.15 -3.15 -5.76
CA TYR A 74 3.22 -2.42 -6.64
C TYR A 74 2.23 -1.55 -5.87
N PHE A 75 2.77 -0.72 -4.97
CA PHE A 75 1.95 0.14 -4.13
C PHE A 75 1.67 1.49 -4.77
N PRO A 76 0.45 2.05 -4.61
CA PRO A 76 0.16 3.44 -4.89
C PRO A 76 0.74 4.36 -3.79
N ALA A 77 0.81 5.66 -4.08
CA ALA A 77 1.32 6.68 -3.16
C ALA A 77 0.67 6.63 -1.77
N LEU A 78 -0.66 6.43 -1.71
CA LEU A 78 -1.41 6.34 -0.45
C LEU A 78 -0.93 5.18 0.44
N SER A 79 -0.65 4.00 -0.15
CA SER A 79 -0.10 2.85 0.57
C SER A 79 1.32 3.10 1.08
N HIS A 80 2.13 3.83 0.32
CA HIS A 80 3.46 4.25 0.78
C HIS A 80 3.38 5.16 2.00
N ALA A 81 2.48 6.15 2.03
CA ALA A 81 2.28 7.02 3.18
C ALA A 81 1.86 6.22 4.43
N VAL A 82 0.98 5.22 4.30
CA VAL A 82 0.63 4.29 5.38
C VAL A 82 1.87 3.56 5.90
N GLN A 83 2.69 2.96 5.02
CA GLN A 83 3.88 2.21 5.43
C GLN A 83 4.93 3.09 6.12
N MET A 84 5.12 4.30 5.63
CA MET A 84 6.07 5.26 6.20
C MET A 84 5.59 5.86 7.53
N LYS A 85 4.34 5.61 7.94
CA LYS A 85 3.70 6.21 9.11
C LYS A 85 3.59 7.74 9.00
N ASP A 86 3.55 8.25 7.80
CA ASP A 86 3.41 9.67 7.52
C ASP A 86 1.92 10.02 7.43
N TYR A 87 1.30 10.25 8.60
CA TYR A 87 -0.13 10.50 8.70
C TYR A 87 -0.53 11.81 8.00
N GLU A 88 0.32 12.82 8.07
CA GLU A 88 0.02 14.11 7.44
C GLU A 88 0.04 14.00 5.91
N MET A 89 1.04 13.33 5.34
CA MET A 89 1.09 13.03 3.91
C MET A 89 -0.06 12.12 3.47
N PHE A 90 -0.42 11.15 4.30
CA PHE A 90 -1.56 10.27 4.03
C PHE A 90 -2.87 11.05 3.95
N MET A 91 -3.16 11.93 4.92
CA MET A 91 -4.37 12.76 4.92
C MET A 91 -4.39 13.72 3.73
N PHE A 92 -3.25 14.32 3.39
CA PHE A 92 -3.12 15.15 2.20
C PHE A 92 -3.46 14.39 0.91
N LEU A 93 -2.90 13.20 0.73
CA LEU A 93 -3.19 12.35 -0.44
C LEU A 93 -4.66 11.92 -0.49
N LEU A 94 -5.23 11.53 0.66
CA LEU A 94 -6.60 11.04 0.75
C LEU A 94 -7.62 12.16 0.49
N LEU A 95 -7.47 13.30 1.16
CA LEU A 95 -8.48 14.35 1.18
C LEU A 95 -8.26 15.43 0.12
N GLU A 96 -7.02 15.93 -0.05
CA GLU A 96 -6.74 17.01 -1.00
C GLU A 96 -6.47 16.46 -2.41
N CYS A 97 -5.63 15.44 -2.55
CA CYS A 97 -5.33 14.84 -3.85
C CYS A 97 -6.39 13.85 -4.32
N LYS A 98 -7.40 13.53 -3.49
CA LYS A 98 -8.49 12.59 -3.81
C LYS A 98 -7.99 11.21 -4.24
N ALA A 99 -6.85 10.76 -3.67
CA ALA A 99 -6.35 9.42 -3.92
C ALA A 99 -7.43 8.38 -3.61
N ASN A 100 -7.55 7.36 -4.47
CA ASN A 100 -8.54 6.30 -4.29
C ASN A 100 -8.08 5.32 -3.19
N PRO A 101 -8.82 5.19 -2.06
CA PRO A 101 -8.46 4.32 -0.95
C PRO A 101 -8.54 2.82 -1.28
N ASN A 102 -9.15 2.46 -2.42
CA ASN A 102 -9.36 1.07 -2.82
C ASN A 102 -8.33 0.57 -3.83
N VAL A 103 -7.31 1.37 -4.16
CA VAL A 103 -6.22 0.92 -5.02
C VAL A 103 -5.26 0.06 -4.20
N GLY A 104 -5.35 -1.24 -4.42
CA GLY A 104 -4.46 -2.22 -3.78
C GLY A 104 -3.18 -2.48 -4.56
N SER A 105 -2.26 -3.21 -3.95
CA SER A 105 -1.08 -3.75 -4.62
C SER A 105 -1.51 -4.73 -5.72
N ARG A 106 -1.00 -4.56 -6.95
CA ARG A 106 -1.25 -5.51 -8.05
C ARG A 106 -0.12 -5.42 -9.05
N ASN A 107 0.44 -6.56 -9.41
CA ASN A 107 1.36 -6.61 -10.53
C ASN A 107 0.59 -6.56 -11.86
N PRO A 108 0.67 -5.48 -12.67
CA PRO A 108 -0.01 -5.39 -13.94
C PRO A 108 0.48 -6.42 -14.98
N PHE A 109 1.69 -6.98 -14.78
CA PHE A 109 2.29 -7.97 -15.69
C PHE A 109 1.86 -9.42 -15.39
N ASP A 110 1.15 -9.65 -14.29
CA ASP A 110 0.66 -10.99 -13.92
C ASP A 110 -0.83 -11.20 -14.27
N ALA A 111 -1.41 -10.36 -15.12
CA ALA A 111 -2.76 -10.54 -15.63
C ALA A 111 -2.86 -11.91 -16.34
N GLY A 112 -3.44 -12.90 -15.65
CA GLY A 112 -3.61 -14.27 -16.14
C GLY A 112 -2.65 -15.31 -15.57
N LYS A 113 -1.69 -14.95 -14.75
CA LYS A 113 -0.85 -15.91 -14.00
C LYS A 113 -1.38 -16.13 -12.60
N VAL A 114 -0.99 -17.28 -12.00
CA VAL A 114 -1.36 -17.68 -10.64
C VAL A 114 -1.25 -16.50 -9.68
N ARG A 115 -2.34 -16.21 -8.96
CA ARG A 115 -2.45 -15.13 -7.97
C ARG A 115 -1.25 -15.14 -7.03
N GLN A 116 -0.53 -14.02 -6.97
CA GLN A 116 0.55 -13.87 -6.01
C GLN A 116 -0.02 -13.55 -4.63
N LYS A 117 0.52 -14.16 -3.58
CA LYS A 117 0.14 -13.85 -2.20
C LYS A 117 0.36 -12.35 -1.96
N ASN A 118 -0.65 -11.70 -1.37
CA ASN A 118 -0.74 -10.26 -1.11
C ASN A 118 -1.07 -9.35 -2.32
N GLU A 119 -1.46 -9.92 -3.46
CA GLU A 119 -2.05 -9.13 -4.53
C GLU A 119 -3.37 -8.54 -4.03
N GLY A 120 -3.55 -7.22 -4.21
CA GLY A 120 -4.77 -6.54 -3.80
C GLY A 120 -4.76 -5.96 -2.38
N ASN A 121 -3.63 -5.97 -1.65
CA ASN A 121 -3.56 -5.31 -0.35
C ASN A 121 -3.79 -3.80 -0.47
N MET A 122 -4.96 -3.36 -0.01
CA MET A 122 -5.35 -1.95 0.03
C MET A 122 -4.76 -1.22 1.22
N PRO A 123 -4.73 0.12 1.21
CA PRO A 123 -4.31 0.93 2.34
C PRO A 123 -4.94 0.51 3.67
N LEU A 124 -6.25 0.21 3.70
CA LEU A 124 -6.96 -0.24 4.89
C LEU A 124 -6.43 -1.58 5.43
N MET A 125 -6.13 -2.53 4.55
CA MET A 125 -5.57 -3.84 4.95
C MET A 125 -4.15 -3.68 5.49
N ILE A 126 -3.35 -2.79 4.91
CA ILE A 126 -1.99 -2.50 5.39
C ILE A 126 -2.06 -1.85 6.77
N ALA A 127 -2.92 -0.83 6.94
CA ALA A 127 -3.10 -0.15 8.21
C ALA A 127 -3.59 -1.11 9.32
N ALA A 128 -4.54 -1.98 9.00
CA ALA A 128 -5.07 -2.99 9.92
C ALA A 128 -3.99 -4.03 10.29
N TRP A 129 -3.23 -4.52 9.32
CA TRP A 129 -2.13 -5.46 9.54
C TRP A 129 -1.01 -4.85 10.38
N GLU A 130 -0.66 -3.59 10.14
CA GLU A 130 0.43 -2.92 10.87
C GLU A 130 -0.01 -2.27 12.19
N GLY A 131 -1.28 -2.43 12.58
CA GLY A 131 -1.79 -1.92 13.85
C GLY A 131 -1.91 -0.39 13.91
N LYS A 132 -2.07 0.29 12.76
CA LYS A 132 -2.09 1.75 12.66
C LYS A 132 -3.51 2.30 12.83
N LYS A 133 -3.93 2.47 14.07
CA LYS A 133 -5.29 2.83 14.45
C LYS A 133 -5.79 4.11 13.77
N ASP A 134 -4.99 5.19 13.78
CA ASP A 134 -5.42 6.48 13.23
C ASP A 134 -5.68 6.41 11.71
N PHE A 135 -4.84 5.67 10.98
CA PHE A 135 -5.04 5.42 9.55
C PHE A 135 -6.29 4.58 9.28
N VAL A 136 -6.58 3.58 10.14
CA VAL A 136 -7.80 2.77 10.03
C VAL A 136 -9.03 3.63 10.24
N ILE A 137 -9.05 4.50 11.26
CA ILE A 137 -10.15 5.42 11.53
C ILE A 137 -10.38 6.31 10.30
N ALA A 138 -9.35 7.00 9.83
CA ALA A 138 -9.48 7.92 8.70
C ALA A 138 -9.96 7.23 7.41
N LEU A 139 -9.53 5.97 7.16
CA LEU A 139 -10.02 5.19 6.03
C LEU A 139 -11.45 4.72 6.21
N CYS A 140 -11.87 4.35 7.44
CA CYS A 140 -13.25 3.96 7.71
C CYS A 140 -14.23 5.14 7.66
N GLU A 141 -13.77 6.36 7.94
CA GLU A 141 -14.56 7.58 7.83
C GLU A 141 -14.70 8.09 6.38
N ASP A 142 -13.84 7.65 5.46
CA ASP A 142 -13.95 8.00 4.04
C ASP A 142 -14.98 7.08 3.36
N GLU A 143 -16.12 7.65 2.97
CA GLU A 143 -17.23 6.93 2.33
C GLU A 143 -16.84 6.19 1.03
N ARG A 144 -15.74 6.56 0.41
CA ARG A 144 -15.19 5.89 -0.78
C ARG A 144 -14.51 4.56 -0.44
N THR A 145 -14.19 4.31 0.85
CA THR A 145 -13.45 3.12 1.27
C THR A 145 -14.33 1.87 1.26
N SER A 146 -13.91 0.85 0.52
CA SER A 146 -14.58 -0.45 0.47
C SER A 146 -14.10 -1.32 1.65
N ILE A 147 -14.83 -1.26 2.78
CA ILE A 147 -14.45 -1.95 4.04
C ILE A 147 -14.32 -3.46 3.86
N ASN A 148 -15.18 -4.07 3.06
CA ASN A 148 -15.30 -5.52 2.88
C ASN A 148 -14.57 -6.07 1.65
N GLN A 149 -13.76 -5.25 0.99
CA GLN A 149 -12.98 -5.71 -0.15
C GLN A 149 -11.99 -6.80 0.28
N GLN A 150 -11.82 -7.81 -0.58
CA GLN A 150 -10.90 -8.92 -0.37
C GLN A 150 -9.64 -8.77 -1.22
N ASP A 151 -8.49 -9.18 -0.68
CA ASP A 151 -7.26 -9.36 -1.47
C ASP A 151 -7.31 -10.67 -2.29
N ALA A 152 -6.25 -10.99 -3.02
CA ALA A 152 -6.17 -12.18 -3.86
C ALA A 152 -6.28 -13.51 -3.08
N ASN A 153 -6.07 -13.49 -1.78
CA ASN A 153 -6.24 -14.65 -0.90
C ASN A 153 -7.61 -14.65 -0.19
N GLY A 154 -8.49 -13.73 -0.53
CA GLY A 154 -9.78 -13.59 0.13
C GLY A 154 -9.71 -12.86 1.49
N PHE A 155 -8.57 -12.32 1.89
CA PHE A 155 -8.46 -11.62 3.17
C PHE A 155 -9.12 -10.25 3.11
N THR A 156 -9.92 -9.94 4.12
CA THR A 156 -10.44 -8.60 4.40
C THR A 156 -9.52 -7.85 5.37
N ALA A 157 -9.74 -6.54 5.54
CA ALA A 157 -9.05 -5.74 6.55
C ALA A 157 -9.29 -6.29 7.97
N LEU A 158 -10.51 -6.78 8.25
CA LEU A 158 -10.85 -7.39 9.54
C LEU A 158 -10.03 -8.65 9.80
N MET A 159 -9.87 -9.55 8.81
CA MET A 159 -9.02 -10.73 8.94
C MET A 159 -7.56 -10.34 9.16
N LYS A 160 -7.05 -9.32 8.46
CA LYS A 160 -5.69 -8.79 8.67
C LYS A 160 -5.49 -8.28 10.10
N ALA A 161 -6.48 -7.58 10.66
CA ALA A 161 -6.45 -7.13 12.05
C ALA A 161 -6.46 -8.30 13.04
N CYS A 162 -7.21 -9.37 12.74
CA CYS A 162 -7.23 -10.58 13.57
C CYS A 162 -5.90 -11.32 13.60
N MET A 163 -5.20 -11.38 12.47
CA MET A 163 -3.89 -12.04 12.35
C MET A 163 -2.76 -11.26 13.03
N ASN A 164 -2.80 -9.93 13.05
CA ASN A 164 -1.71 -9.11 13.61
C ASN A 164 -1.63 -9.12 15.14
N GLY A 165 -2.72 -9.40 15.85
CA GLY A 165 -2.77 -9.43 17.33
C GLY A 165 -1.73 -10.33 18.01
N HIS A 166 -1.01 -11.16 17.21
CA HIS A 166 -0.14 -12.22 17.72
C HIS A 166 1.36 -12.00 17.53
N PHE A 167 1.76 -10.96 16.80
CA PHE A 167 3.19 -10.79 16.45
C PHE A 167 4.03 -9.98 17.44
N GLU A 168 3.44 -9.29 18.41
CA GLU A 168 4.17 -8.52 19.41
C GLU A 168 3.53 -8.63 20.79
N ASN A 169 4.31 -9.06 21.75
CA ASN A 169 3.95 -9.37 23.16
C ASN A 169 3.24 -8.26 23.98
N ASN A 170 2.84 -7.14 23.38
CA ASN A 170 2.24 -6.01 24.10
C ASN A 170 1.15 -5.25 23.32
N LYS A 171 0.64 -5.76 22.20
CA LYS A 171 -0.30 -5.02 21.34
C LYS A 171 -1.74 -5.54 21.35
N GLU A 172 -2.10 -6.44 22.23
CA GLU A 172 -3.47 -6.97 22.33
C GLU A 172 -4.53 -5.85 22.44
N LYS A 173 -4.23 -4.79 23.17
CA LYS A 173 -5.18 -3.69 23.37
C LYS A 173 -5.44 -2.89 22.08
N HIS A 174 -4.41 -2.62 21.29
CA HIS A 174 -4.55 -1.83 20.05
C HIS A 174 -5.22 -2.60 18.91
N THR A 175 -5.00 -3.90 18.83
CA THR A 175 -5.63 -4.75 17.82
C THR A 175 -7.11 -5.01 18.09
N TRP A 176 -7.50 -5.11 19.36
CA TRP A 176 -8.91 -5.14 19.76
C TRP A 176 -9.62 -3.87 19.31
N ASP A 177 -9.01 -2.71 19.51
CA ASP A 177 -9.56 -1.43 19.08
C ASP A 177 -9.76 -1.39 17.57
N ILE A 178 -8.78 -1.86 16.79
CA ILE A 178 -8.87 -1.88 15.31
C ILE A 178 -9.97 -2.81 14.83
N ARG A 179 -10.09 -4.02 15.39
CA ARG A 179 -11.19 -4.92 15.05
C ARG A 179 -12.55 -4.29 15.34
N LYS A 180 -12.69 -3.66 16.51
CA LYS A 180 -13.92 -2.96 16.87
C LYS A 180 -14.22 -1.82 15.91
N ILE A 181 -13.24 -0.98 15.57
CA ILE A 181 -13.40 0.12 14.61
C ILE A 181 -13.89 -0.42 13.26
N LEU A 182 -13.28 -1.50 12.74
CA LEU A 182 -13.69 -2.10 11.48
C LEU A 182 -15.11 -2.67 11.52
N ILE A 183 -15.49 -3.33 12.63
CA ILE A 183 -16.85 -3.86 12.82
C ILE A 183 -17.87 -2.72 12.91
N ASP A 184 -17.57 -1.68 13.67
CA ASP A 184 -18.42 -0.49 13.81
C ASP A 184 -18.57 0.25 12.45
N ALA A 185 -17.54 0.18 11.59
CA ALA A 185 -17.56 0.69 10.22
C ALA A 185 -18.26 -0.24 9.20
N GLY A 186 -18.83 -1.35 9.64
CA GLY A 186 -19.60 -2.27 8.78
C GLY A 186 -18.77 -3.42 8.16
N ALA A 187 -17.66 -3.82 8.78
CA ALA A 187 -16.94 -5.02 8.36
C ALA A 187 -17.79 -6.28 8.56
N ASP A 188 -18.01 -7.02 7.46
CA ASP A 188 -18.75 -8.27 7.49
C ASP A 188 -17.87 -9.40 8.05
N GLN A 189 -18.26 -9.93 9.19
CA GLN A 189 -17.56 -10.99 9.91
C GLN A 189 -17.75 -12.38 9.29
N LYS A 190 -18.70 -12.52 8.34
CA LYS A 190 -19.05 -13.81 7.70
C LYS A 190 -18.28 -14.06 6.42
N ILE A 191 -17.58 -13.07 5.90
CA ILE A 191 -16.72 -13.23 4.71
C ILE A 191 -15.66 -14.29 5.02
N VAL A 192 -15.43 -15.18 4.07
CA VAL A 192 -14.41 -16.23 4.16
C VAL A 192 -13.29 -15.98 3.16
N ASP A 193 -12.07 -16.38 3.53
CA ASP A 193 -10.93 -16.39 2.63
C ASP A 193 -10.96 -17.61 1.68
N ILE A 194 -9.89 -17.79 0.90
CA ILE A 194 -9.77 -18.91 -0.05
C ILE A 194 -9.71 -20.29 0.62
N ASP A 195 -9.38 -20.34 1.92
CA ASP A 195 -9.33 -21.57 2.72
C ASP A 195 -10.66 -21.80 3.50
N GLY A 196 -11.67 -20.94 3.26
CA GLY A 196 -12.98 -21.00 3.90
C GLY A 196 -12.99 -20.46 5.33
N LYS A 197 -11.97 -19.72 5.77
CA LYS A 197 -11.83 -19.20 7.13
C LYS A 197 -12.41 -17.79 7.24
N THR A 198 -13.18 -17.57 8.31
CA THR A 198 -13.68 -16.25 8.71
C THR A 198 -12.64 -15.50 9.56
N ALA A 199 -12.92 -14.23 9.86
CA ALA A 199 -12.11 -13.45 10.78
C ALA A 199 -12.03 -14.07 12.19
N ALA A 200 -13.12 -14.72 12.65
CA ALA A 200 -13.17 -15.39 13.96
C ALA A 200 -12.28 -16.66 13.98
N ASP A 201 -12.23 -17.42 12.88
CA ASP A 201 -11.38 -18.59 12.77
C ASP A 201 -9.90 -18.22 12.87
N TRP A 202 -9.51 -17.09 12.27
CA TRP A 202 -8.14 -16.57 12.37
C TRP A 202 -7.77 -16.17 13.80
N VAL A 203 -8.70 -15.65 14.60
CA VAL A 203 -8.47 -15.40 16.03
C VAL A 203 -8.21 -16.70 16.77
N SER A 204 -9.07 -17.71 16.58
CA SER A 204 -9.00 -19.01 17.28
C SER A 204 -7.73 -19.79 16.96
N GLU A 205 -7.36 -19.89 15.68
CA GLU A 205 -6.17 -20.62 15.24
C GLU A 205 -4.88 -20.05 15.82
N TYR A 206 -4.81 -18.72 15.98
CA TYR A 206 -3.64 -18.09 16.56
C TYR A 206 -3.60 -18.17 18.09
N HIS A 207 -4.74 -18.30 18.77
CA HIS A 207 -4.77 -18.54 20.23
C HIS A 207 -4.31 -19.94 20.60
N GLU A 208 -4.58 -20.95 19.77
CA GLU A 208 -4.25 -22.36 20.06
C GLU A 208 -2.81 -22.74 19.65
N SER A 209 -2.29 -22.16 18.57
CA SER A 209 -1.03 -22.63 17.96
C SER A 209 0.19 -21.79 18.27
N GLY A 210 0.06 -20.58 18.78
CA GLY A 210 1.16 -19.61 18.90
C GLY A 210 1.87 -19.34 17.56
N PRO A 211 2.37 -18.15 17.29
CA PRO A 211 2.86 -17.82 15.95
C PRO A 211 4.17 -18.54 15.65
N THR A 212 4.16 -19.60 14.89
CA THR A 212 5.37 -20.05 14.23
C THR A 212 5.59 -19.20 12.99
N ARG A 213 6.53 -18.26 13.08
CA ARG A 213 7.06 -17.40 11.99
C ARG A 213 7.35 -18.18 10.69
N LYS A 214 7.37 -19.51 10.76
CA LYS A 214 7.61 -20.45 9.66
C LYS A 214 6.43 -20.60 8.68
N GLN A 215 5.18 -20.42 9.10
CA GLN A 215 4.05 -20.63 8.21
C GLN A 215 3.85 -19.46 7.23
N PHE A 216 4.13 -18.22 7.66
CA PHE A 216 4.03 -17.05 6.78
C PHE A 216 5.13 -16.99 5.70
N ASN A 217 6.33 -17.55 5.99
CA ASN A 217 7.45 -17.58 5.04
C ASN A 217 7.41 -18.76 4.06
N ARG A 218 6.55 -19.75 4.25
CA ARG A 218 6.44 -20.89 3.31
C ARG A 218 5.91 -20.50 1.93
N GLY A 219 5.25 -19.36 1.80
CA GLY A 219 4.79 -18.85 0.51
C GLY A 219 5.83 -18.04 -0.28
N ASN A 220 6.93 -17.61 0.33
CA ASN A 220 7.95 -16.79 -0.32
C ASN A 220 9.19 -17.59 -0.78
N ASN A 221 9.28 -18.90 -0.48
CA ASN A 221 10.55 -19.64 -0.65
C ASN A 221 10.48 -20.89 -1.54
N THR A 222 9.42 -21.08 -2.32
CA THR A 222 9.34 -22.26 -3.20
C THR A 222 9.91 -22.06 -4.61
N ASN A 223 10.49 -20.89 -4.92
CA ASN A 223 11.05 -20.63 -6.26
C ASN A 223 12.54 -20.22 -6.31
N SER A 224 13.28 -20.34 -5.18
CA SER A 224 14.72 -20.00 -5.19
C SER A 224 15.67 -21.22 -5.25
N GLN A 225 15.16 -22.46 -5.30
CA GLN A 225 16.02 -23.66 -5.32
C GLN A 225 16.00 -24.49 -6.61
N LYS A 226 15.64 -23.92 -7.77
CA LYS A 226 15.86 -24.59 -9.07
C LYS A 226 16.56 -23.68 -10.06
N ARG A 227 17.70 -23.10 -9.68
CA ARG A 227 18.75 -22.68 -10.62
C ARG A 227 20.10 -23.19 -10.12
N GLY A 228 20.18 -24.51 -10.02
CA GLY A 228 21.43 -25.23 -9.90
C GLY A 228 21.98 -25.51 -11.31
N ASN A 229 23.23 -25.19 -11.50
CA ASN A 229 24.19 -25.77 -12.43
C ASN A 229 23.72 -26.03 -13.88
N ARG A 230 23.97 -25.07 -14.76
CA ARG A 230 24.55 -25.42 -16.08
C ARG A 230 25.79 -24.56 -16.32
N ARG A 231 26.95 -25.20 -16.10
CA ARG A 231 28.19 -24.83 -16.77
C ARG A 231 27.98 -25.07 -18.28
N TRP A 232 28.21 -24.10 -19.06
CA TRP A 232 29.02 -24.13 -20.29
C TRP A 232 29.57 -22.72 -20.50
#